data_7f3a1d285885308f8204a8706ecfc8de
#
_entry.id   7f3a1d285885308f8204a8706ecfc8de
#
_cell.length_a   1.000
_cell.length_b   1.000
_cell.length_c   1.000
_cell.angle_alpha   90.00
_cell.angle_beta   90.00
_cell.angle_gamma   90.00
#
_symmetry.space_group_name_H-M   'P 1'
#
loop_
_entity.id
_entity.type
_entity.pdbx_description
1 polymer ?
#
loop_
_entity_poly.entity_id
_entity_poly.type
_entity_poly.pdbx_seq_one_letter_code
_entity_poly.pdbx_strand_id
1 'polypeptide(L)'
;MSDARIVRIPAAHVIKCIRDTPDVAIAMIASTSFHLHHLLEQVAQLKVQSAVQRVAEFLVSLCPTGKGPFAIALPYDKILIAGRLGIKPESLSRVFATLRSAGVEVHALQVIVHDVGALRRVATGNRRSQRLSAGSA
;
A
#
# COMPACT_ATOMS: atom_id res chain seq x y z
N MET A 1 -15.08 -30.73 5.38
CA MET A 1 -13.79 -31.23 4.85
C MET A 1 -14.04 -31.55 3.39
N SER A 2 -13.34 -30.90 2.47
CA SER A 2 -13.47 -31.16 1.03
C SER A 2 -12.53 -32.27 0.62
N ASP A 3 -13.03 -33.27 -0.12
CA ASP A 3 -12.20 -34.32 -0.69
C ASP A 3 -11.22 -33.75 -1.70
N ALA A 4 -9.93 -33.92 -1.45
CA ALA A 4 -8.86 -33.52 -2.37
C ALA A 4 -8.34 -34.73 -3.13
N ARG A 5 -8.32 -34.66 -4.47
CA ARG A 5 -7.72 -35.66 -5.33
C ARG A 5 -6.27 -35.30 -5.62
N ILE A 6 -5.33 -36.14 -5.19
CA ILE A 6 -3.90 -35.88 -5.35
C ILE A 6 -3.33 -36.87 -6.37
N VAL A 7 -2.61 -36.36 -7.36
CA VAL A 7 -1.85 -37.17 -8.34
C VAL A 7 -0.37 -36.99 -8.07
N ARG A 8 0.35 -38.11 -7.87
CA ARG A 8 1.79 -38.12 -7.65
C ARG A 8 2.51 -38.42 -8.98
N ILE A 9 3.27 -37.46 -9.47
CA ILE A 9 4.04 -37.59 -10.70
C ILE A 9 5.54 -37.73 -10.33
N PRO A 10 6.22 -38.83 -10.70
CA PRO A 10 7.65 -38.98 -10.48
C PRO A 10 8.43 -37.93 -11.28
N ALA A 11 9.46 -37.33 -10.66
CA ALA A 11 10.27 -36.29 -11.31
C ALA A 11 10.92 -36.75 -12.62
N ALA A 12 11.32 -38.03 -12.71
CA ALA A 12 11.87 -38.62 -13.93
C ALA A 12 10.92 -38.52 -15.14
N HIS A 13 9.60 -38.65 -14.92
CA HIS A 13 8.61 -38.52 -15.99
C HIS A 13 8.46 -37.07 -16.45
N VAL A 14 8.53 -36.12 -15.52
CA VAL A 14 8.49 -34.70 -15.85
C VAL A 14 9.73 -34.31 -16.66
N ILE A 15 10.91 -34.73 -16.24
CA ILE A 15 12.18 -34.46 -16.95
C ILE A 15 12.17 -35.07 -18.35
N LYS A 16 11.67 -36.31 -18.49
CA LYS A 16 11.56 -36.95 -19.80
C LYS A 16 10.60 -36.17 -20.70
N CYS A 17 9.43 -35.76 -20.20
CA CYS A 17 8.46 -35.00 -20.95
C CYS A 17 9.01 -33.65 -21.44
N ILE A 18 9.80 -32.95 -20.60
CA ILE A 18 10.46 -31.70 -20.96
C ILE A 18 11.53 -31.93 -22.07
N ARG A 19 12.26 -33.04 -22.03
CA ARG A 19 13.24 -33.37 -23.07
C ARG A 19 12.59 -33.71 -24.40
N ASP A 20 11.50 -34.46 -24.36
CA ASP A 20 10.80 -34.92 -25.55
C ASP A 20 9.94 -33.79 -26.19
N THR A 21 9.49 -32.83 -25.37
CA THR A 21 8.62 -31.73 -25.81
C THR A 21 9.03 -30.43 -25.09
N PRO A 22 9.97 -29.65 -25.64
CA PRO A 22 10.44 -28.40 -25.02
C PRO A 22 9.34 -27.38 -24.73
N ASP A 23 8.26 -27.37 -25.52
CA ASP A 23 7.10 -26.49 -25.32
C ASP A 23 6.44 -26.69 -23.95
N VAL A 24 6.54 -27.90 -23.36
CA VAL A 24 6.08 -28.17 -22.01
C VAL A 24 6.86 -27.36 -20.98
N ALA A 25 8.18 -27.21 -21.15
CA ALA A 25 8.99 -26.36 -20.27
C ALA A 25 8.56 -24.90 -20.35
N ILE A 26 8.33 -24.39 -21.56
CA ILE A 26 7.87 -23.02 -21.78
C ILE A 26 6.50 -22.81 -21.09
N ALA A 27 5.57 -23.73 -21.28
CA ALA A 27 4.26 -23.67 -20.66
C ALA A 27 4.33 -23.71 -19.11
N MET A 28 5.22 -24.53 -18.54
CA MET A 28 5.45 -24.58 -17.09
C MET A 28 6.04 -23.28 -16.55
N ILE A 29 7.01 -22.67 -17.25
CA ILE A 29 7.59 -21.39 -16.86
C ILE A 29 6.53 -20.29 -16.93
N ALA A 30 5.76 -20.22 -18.00
CA ALA A 30 4.67 -19.26 -18.17
C ALA A 30 3.63 -19.38 -17.06
N SER A 31 3.19 -20.62 -16.76
CA SER A 31 2.25 -20.89 -15.65
C SER A 31 2.79 -20.49 -14.29
N THR A 32 4.06 -20.80 -14.02
CA THR A 32 4.72 -20.44 -12.75
C THR A 32 4.87 -18.92 -12.62
N SER A 33 5.24 -18.24 -13.70
CA SER A 33 5.36 -16.78 -13.74
C SER A 33 4.01 -16.09 -13.50
N PHE A 34 2.95 -16.60 -14.12
CA PHE A 34 1.59 -16.11 -13.90
C PHE A 34 1.15 -16.30 -12.43
N HIS A 35 1.43 -17.46 -11.86
CA HIS A 35 1.10 -17.76 -10.46
C HIS A 35 1.86 -16.88 -9.48
N LEU A 36 3.15 -16.66 -9.73
CA LEU A 36 3.99 -15.76 -8.95
C LEU A 36 3.46 -14.32 -9.01
N HIS A 37 3.09 -13.85 -10.19
CA HIS A 37 2.53 -12.51 -10.36
C HIS A 37 1.23 -12.34 -9.57
N HIS A 38 0.34 -13.32 -9.64
CA HIS A 38 -0.91 -13.33 -8.87
C HIS A 38 -0.67 -13.34 -7.35
N LEU A 39 0.30 -14.13 -6.87
CA LEU A 39 0.68 -14.12 -5.45
C LEU A 39 1.24 -12.78 -5.00
N LEU A 40 2.07 -12.13 -5.84
CA LEU A 40 2.59 -10.78 -5.55
C LEU A 40 1.46 -9.75 -5.48
N GLU A 41 0.45 -9.83 -6.34
CA GLU A 41 -0.75 -8.99 -6.27
C GLU A 41 -1.52 -9.22 -4.97
N GLN A 42 -1.72 -10.47 -4.56
CA GLN A 42 -2.39 -10.82 -3.29
C GLN A 42 -1.60 -10.26 -2.09
N VAL A 43 -0.28 -10.43 -2.07
CA VAL A 43 0.58 -9.85 -1.01
C VAL A 43 0.52 -8.32 -1.02
N ALA A 44 0.46 -7.68 -2.19
CA ALA A 44 0.31 -6.22 -2.30
C ALA A 44 -1.06 -5.75 -1.76
N GLN A 45 -2.12 -6.56 -1.92
CA GLN A 45 -3.43 -6.30 -1.34
C GLN A 45 -3.46 -6.53 0.18
N LEU A 46 -2.67 -7.49 0.69
CA LEU A 46 -2.52 -7.77 2.12
C LEU A 46 -1.63 -6.75 2.84
N LYS A 47 -0.87 -5.91 2.13
CA LYS A 47 -0.21 -4.73 2.70
C LYS A 47 -1.27 -3.71 3.08
N VAL A 48 -1.84 -3.93 4.25
CA VAL A 48 -3.05 -3.35 4.82
C VAL A 48 -3.04 -1.81 4.81
N GLN A 49 -1.89 -1.14 4.76
CA GLN A 49 -1.82 0.31 4.68
C GLN A 49 -0.57 0.80 3.95
N SER A 50 -0.74 1.69 2.98
CA SER A 50 0.38 2.40 2.37
C SER A 50 1.06 3.34 3.38
N ALA A 51 2.31 3.73 3.12
CA ALA A 51 2.99 4.73 3.96
C ALA A 51 2.16 6.02 4.11
N VAL A 52 1.46 6.43 3.05
CA VAL A 52 0.57 7.59 3.04
C VAL A 52 -0.61 7.40 4.01
N GLN A 53 -1.23 6.22 4.01
CA GLN A 53 -2.33 5.90 4.93
C GLN A 53 -1.87 5.88 6.38
N ARG A 54 -0.73 5.25 6.68
CA ARG A 54 -0.18 5.21 8.05
C ARG A 54 0.14 6.60 8.59
N VAL A 55 0.73 7.47 7.76
CA VAL A 55 1.00 8.87 8.15
C VAL A 55 -0.31 9.65 8.31
N ALA A 56 -1.27 9.47 7.40
CA ALA A 56 -2.57 10.13 7.51
C ALA A 56 -3.31 9.70 8.78
N GLU A 57 -3.34 8.42 9.12
CA GLU A 57 -3.95 7.90 10.34
C GLU A 57 -3.26 8.43 11.59
N PHE A 58 -1.93 8.48 11.61
CA PHE A 58 -1.16 9.08 12.69
C PHE A 58 -1.53 10.55 12.90
N LEU A 59 -1.61 11.35 11.82
CA LEU A 59 -2.01 12.75 11.91
C LEU A 59 -3.46 12.90 12.38
N VAL A 60 -4.37 12.07 11.89
CA VAL A 60 -5.77 12.06 12.35
C VAL A 60 -5.86 11.76 13.85
N SER A 61 -5.02 10.85 14.37
CA SER A 61 -5.01 10.53 15.80
C SER A 61 -4.54 11.68 16.70
N LEU A 62 -3.80 12.63 16.13
CA LEU A 62 -3.34 13.84 16.82
C LEU A 62 -4.32 15.01 16.70
N CYS A 63 -5.30 14.92 15.78
CA CYS A 63 -6.30 15.96 15.62
C CYS A 63 -7.33 15.88 16.75
N PRO A 64 -7.70 17.03 17.35
CA PRO A 64 -8.87 17.10 18.24
C PRO A 64 -10.14 16.67 17.50
N THR A 65 -11.16 16.25 18.25
CA THR A 65 -12.49 15.95 17.67
C THR A 65 -13.13 17.24 17.20
N GLY A 66 -13.34 17.37 15.88
CA GLY A 66 -14.03 18.56 15.32
C GLY A 66 -13.80 18.71 13.83
N LYS A 67 -14.47 19.70 13.26
CA LYS A 67 -14.27 20.19 11.89
C LYS A 67 -13.48 21.50 11.99
N GLY A 68 -12.38 21.63 11.29
CA GLY A 68 -11.66 22.90 11.23
C GLY A 68 -10.18 22.73 10.93
N PRO A 69 -9.46 23.79 10.65
CA PRO A 69 -8.02 23.74 10.59
C PRO A 69 -7.43 23.51 12.00
N PHE A 70 -6.56 22.53 12.14
CA PHE A 70 -5.85 22.26 13.37
C PHE A 70 -4.34 22.42 13.15
N ALA A 71 -3.71 23.20 14.01
CA ALA A 71 -2.25 23.25 14.11
C ALA A 71 -1.82 22.23 15.16
N ILE A 72 -1.07 21.22 14.74
CA ILE A 72 -0.62 20.11 15.58
C ILE A 72 0.90 20.25 15.74
N ALA A 73 1.38 20.31 16.96
CA ALA A 73 2.80 20.11 17.23
C ALA A 73 3.12 18.61 17.11
N LEU A 74 4.08 18.26 16.28
CA LEU A 74 4.53 16.88 16.19
C LEU A 74 5.23 16.49 17.51
N PRO A 75 4.83 15.37 18.14
CA PRO A 75 5.36 14.99 19.46
C PRO A 75 6.83 14.54 19.40
N TYR A 76 7.34 14.29 18.20
CA TYR A 76 8.69 13.76 17.96
C TYR A 76 9.29 14.40 16.71
N ASP A 77 10.60 14.28 16.55
CA ASP A 77 11.26 14.60 15.30
C ASP A 77 10.84 13.63 14.14
N LYS A 78 11.14 14.03 12.92
CA LYS A 78 10.75 13.24 11.72
C LYS A 78 11.39 11.86 11.69
N ILE A 79 12.55 11.67 12.30
CA ILE A 79 13.28 10.39 12.33
C ILE A 79 12.54 9.42 13.24
N LEU A 80 12.15 9.86 14.43
CA LEU A 80 11.38 9.04 15.37
C LEU A 80 9.99 8.71 14.85
N ILE A 81 9.31 9.68 14.20
CA ILE A 81 8.01 9.43 13.56
C ILE A 81 8.15 8.39 12.44
N ALA A 82 9.16 8.51 11.60
CA ALA A 82 9.42 7.57 10.52
C ALA A 82 9.68 6.15 11.07
N GLY A 83 10.50 6.03 12.11
CA GLY A 83 10.75 4.77 12.81
C GLY A 83 9.48 4.14 13.41
N ARG A 84 8.67 4.95 14.10
CA ARG A 84 7.40 4.49 14.69
C ARG A 84 6.39 4.01 13.64
N LEU A 85 6.38 4.64 12.48
CA LEU A 85 5.48 4.27 11.37
C LEU A 85 6.08 3.20 10.45
N GLY A 86 7.31 2.73 10.71
CA GLY A 86 7.97 1.71 9.90
C GLY A 86 8.22 2.18 8.46
N ILE A 87 8.61 3.45 8.28
CA ILE A 87 8.94 4.04 6.98
C ILE A 87 10.33 4.70 7.05
N LYS A 88 10.99 4.83 5.90
CA LYS A 88 12.28 5.53 5.84
C LYS A 88 12.07 7.06 6.00
N PRO A 89 12.99 7.80 6.66
CA PRO A 89 12.87 9.26 6.86
C PRO A 89 12.71 10.03 5.54
N GLU A 90 13.41 9.62 4.47
CA GLU A 90 13.28 10.23 3.14
C GLU A 90 11.88 10.01 2.55
N SER A 91 11.30 8.83 2.80
CA SER A 91 9.95 8.50 2.37
C SER A 91 8.90 9.30 3.12
N LEU A 92 9.13 9.62 4.40
CA LEU A 92 8.22 10.46 5.19
C LEU A 92 8.06 11.86 4.57
N SER A 93 9.16 12.47 4.12
CA SER A 93 9.11 13.77 3.45
C SER A 93 8.29 13.75 2.16
N ARG A 94 8.41 12.68 1.36
CA ARG A 94 7.60 12.46 0.15
C ARG A 94 6.13 12.24 0.48
N VAL A 95 5.85 11.51 1.55
CA VAL A 95 4.47 11.29 2.02
C VAL A 95 3.83 12.61 2.44
N PHE A 96 4.53 13.47 3.19
CA PHE A 96 4.03 14.79 3.53
C PHE A 96 3.75 15.64 2.28
N ALA A 97 4.63 15.59 1.28
CA ALA A 97 4.38 16.27 0.00
C ALA A 97 3.09 15.76 -0.69
N THR A 98 2.83 14.45 -0.64
CA THR A 98 1.59 13.86 -1.17
C THR A 98 0.36 14.30 -0.38
N LEU A 99 0.46 14.44 0.93
CA LEU A 99 -0.65 14.85 1.80
C LEU A 99 -1.03 16.33 1.67
N ARG A 100 -0.19 17.16 1.02
CA ARG A 100 -0.55 18.55 0.70
C ARG A 100 -1.85 18.63 -0.10
N SER A 101 -2.07 17.71 -1.03
CA SER A 101 -3.32 17.63 -1.80
C SER A 101 -4.56 17.30 -0.94
N ALA A 102 -4.34 16.76 0.25
CA ALA A 102 -5.37 16.50 1.26
C ALA A 102 -5.48 17.61 2.33
N GLY A 103 -4.87 18.77 2.07
CA GLY A 103 -4.93 19.92 2.97
C GLY A 103 -3.99 19.81 4.19
N VAL A 104 -2.84 19.16 4.05
CA VAL A 104 -1.82 19.06 5.11
C VAL A 104 -0.62 19.92 4.75
N GLU A 105 -0.27 20.86 5.61
CA GLU A 105 0.94 21.66 5.50
C GLU A 105 1.90 21.34 6.65
N VAL A 106 3.20 21.28 6.34
CA VAL A 106 4.23 20.90 7.32
C VAL A 106 5.28 22.01 7.44
N HIS A 107 5.42 22.54 8.63
CA HIS A 107 6.39 23.58 8.99
C HIS A 107 7.26 23.06 10.13
N ALA A 108 8.47 22.64 9.83
CA ALA A 108 9.43 22.07 10.80
C ALA A 108 8.81 20.97 11.67
N LEU A 109 8.41 21.27 12.90
CA LEU A 109 7.77 20.38 13.86
C LEU A 109 6.26 20.64 14.02
N GLN A 110 5.68 21.52 13.21
CA GLN A 110 4.26 21.85 13.23
C GLN A 110 3.60 21.38 11.94
N VAL A 111 2.44 20.78 12.08
CA VAL A 111 1.61 20.34 10.95
C VAL A 111 0.27 21.04 11.05
N ILE A 112 -0.15 21.69 9.97
CA ILE A 112 -1.47 22.31 9.86
C ILE A 112 -2.33 21.37 9.02
N VAL A 113 -3.46 20.94 9.57
CA VAL A 113 -4.45 20.11 8.88
C VAL A 113 -5.68 20.99 8.63
N HIS A 114 -5.90 21.37 7.38
CA HIS A 114 -7.03 22.24 6.98
C HIS A 114 -8.35 21.48 6.89
N ASP A 115 -8.32 20.22 6.44
CA ASP A 115 -9.50 19.35 6.33
C ASP A 115 -9.23 17.95 6.89
N VAL A 116 -9.68 17.74 8.13
CA VAL A 116 -9.59 16.44 8.80
C VAL A 116 -10.42 15.36 8.09
N GLY A 117 -11.53 15.74 7.46
CA GLY A 117 -12.37 14.82 6.69
C GLY A 117 -11.65 14.28 5.45
N ALA A 118 -10.95 15.15 4.71
CA ALA A 118 -10.11 14.75 3.58
C ALA A 118 -8.98 13.81 4.04
N LEU A 119 -8.33 14.16 5.14
CA LEU A 119 -7.25 13.36 5.71
C LEU A 119 -7.75 11.97 6.18
N ARG A 120 -8.92 11.88 6.80
CA ARG A 120 -9.57 10.60 7.16
C ARG A 120 -9.88 9.74 5.94
N ARG A 121 -10.37 10.33 4.84
CA ARG A 121 -10.58 9.58 3.59
C ARG A 121 -9.29 8.98 3.04
N VAL A 122 -8.17 9.70 3.15
CA VAL A 122 -6.85 9.17 2.79
C VAL A 122 -6.43 8.04 3.72
N ALA A 123 -6.60 8.20 5.03
CA ALA A 123 -6.26 7.20 6.04
C ALA A 123 -7.01 5.87 5.80
N THR A 124 -8.31 5.93 5.48
CA THR A 124 -9.15 4.74 5.21
C THR A 124 -8.96 4.16 3.80
N GLY A 125 -8.11 4.76 2.97
CA GLY A 125 -7.87 4.27 1.61
C GLY A 125 -9.01 4.49 0.63
N ASN A 126 -10.01 5.29 0.97
CA ASN A 126 -11.19 5.54 0.14
C ASN A 126 -10.86 6.50 -1.02
N ARG A 127 -10.16 5.98 -2.05
CA ARG A 127 -9.78 6.73 -3.27
C ARG A 127 -10.92 6.92 -4.27
N ARG A 128 -12.15 6.54 -3.96
CA ARG A 128 -13.26 6.54 -4.92
C ARG A 128 -13.74 7.93 -5.37
N SER A 129 -13.42 9.00 -4.66
CA SER A 129 -13.95 10.33 -4.96
C SER A 129 -13.07 11.25 -5.81
N GLN A 130 -11.78 10.95 -5.97
CA GLN A 130 -10.89 11.84 -6.75
C GLN A 130 -10.90 11.61 -8.27
N ARG A 131 -11.45 10.49 -8.76
CA ARG A 131 -11.52 10.21 -10.20
C ARG A 131 -12.78 10.78 -10.87
N LEU A 132 -13.78 11.21 -10.11
CA LEU A 132 -15.02 11.76 -10.65
C LEU A 132 -14.98 13.29 -10.85
N SER A 133 -14.07 14.02 -10.21
CA SER A 133 -13.92 15.46 -10.38
C SER A 133 -12.89 15.87 -11.44
N ALA A 134 -12.08 14.96 -11.96
CA ALA A 134 -11.08 15.24 -12.99
C ALA A 134 -11.54 14.87 -14.41
N GLY A 135 -12.76 14.39 -14.57
CA GLY A 135 -13.33 13.96 -15.87
C GLY A 135 -14.43 14.85 -16.42
N SER A 136 -14.65 16.05 -15.86
CA SER A 136 -15.64 17.01 -16.36
C SER A 136 -15.01 18.39 -16.47
N ALA A 137 -14.15 18.55 -17.48
CA ALA A 137 -13.76 19.84 -18.06
C ALA A 137 -13.31 19.59 -19.50
#